data_71226776abdbf3eede486f04b6bcbefa
#
_entry.id   71226776abdbf3eede486f04b6bcbefa
#
_cell.length_a   1.000
_cell.length_b   1.000
_cell.length_c   1.000
_cell.angle_alpha   90.00
_cell.angle_beta   90.00
_cell.angle_gamma   90.00
#
_symmetry.space_group_name_H-M   'P 1'
#
loop_
_entity.id
_entity.type
_entity.pdbx_description
1 polymer ?
#
loop_
_entity_poly.entity_id
_entity_poly.type
_entity_poly.pdbx_seq_one_letter_code
_entity_poly.pdbx_strand_id
1 'polypeptide(L)' 'MTIKEAAAAWGITERRVNALCKAGRISGAYKEGRRWFIP' A
#
# COMPACT_ATOMS: atom_id res chain seq x y z
N MET A 1 2.60 2.48 -7.54
CA MET A 1 1.26 3.06 -7.26
C MET A 1 1.14 3.49 -5.83
N THR A 2 0.23 4.40 -5.55
CA THR A 2 -0.02 4.85 -4.18
C THR A 2 -0.96 3.90 -3.47
N ILE A 3 -1.12 4.09 -2.15
CA ILE A 3 -2.08 3.30 -1.38
C ILE A 3 -3.50 3.46 -1.94
N LYS A 4 -3.88 4.68 -2.32
CA LYS A 4 -5.19 4.94 -2.88
C LYS A 4 -5.41 4.17 -4.19
N GLU A 5 -4.41 4.18 -5.05
CA GLU A 5 -4.47 3.47 -6.31
C GLU A 5 -4.54 1.95 -6.10
N ALA A 6 -3.73 1.44 -5.18
CA ALA A 6 -3.74 0.02 -4.87
C ALA A 6 -5.07 -0.42 -4.29
N ALA A 7 -5.65 0.38 -3.41
CA ALA A 7 -6.96 0.07 -2.82
C ALA A 7 -8.03 -0.04 -3.90
N ALA A 8 -8.04 0.89 -4.84
CA ALA A 8 -8.99 0.88 -5.95
C ALA A 8 -8.77 -0.33 -6.86
N ALA A 9 -7.50 -0.62 -7.19
CA ALA A 9 -7.16 -1.72 -8.08
C ALA A 9 -7.50 -3.09 -7.47
N TRP A 10 -7.34 -3.21 -6.16
CA TRP A 10 -7.54 -4.50 -5.48
C TRP A 10 -8.91 -4.65 -4.84
N GLY A 11 -9.74 -3.61 -4.90
CA GLY A 11 -11.08 -3.66 -4.33
C GLY A 11 -11.11 -3.75 -2.82
N ILE A 12 -10.14 -3.14 -2.16
CA ILE A 12 -10.05 -3.13 -0.70
C ILE A 12 -9.89 -1.69 -0.20
N THR A 13 -9.93 -1.50 1.11
CA THR A 13 -9.78 -0.16 1.68
C THR A 13 -8.33 0.26 1.75
N GLU A 14 -8.09 1.57 1.81
CA GLU A 14 -6.74 2.10 2.00
C GLU A 14 -6.14 1.63 3.32
N ARG A 15 -6.98 1.52 4.34
CA ARG A 15 -6.56 1.01 5.64
C ARG A 15 -6.00 -0.40 5.53
N ARG A 16 -6.65 -1.23 4.73
CA ARG A 16 -6.19 -2.60 4.50
C ARG A 16 -4.88 -2.64 3.75
N VAL A 17 -4.75 -1.80 2.72
CA VAL A 17 -3.49 -1.69 1.99
C VAL A 17 -2.37 -1.26 2.91
N ASN A 18 -2.63 -0.28 3.77
CA ASN A 18 -1.66 0.21 4.73
C ASN A 18 -1.21 -0.91 5.67
N ALA A 19 -2.15 -1.71 6.17
CA ALA A 19 -1.84 -2.83 7.04
C ALA A 19 -0.96 -3.86 6.32
N LEU A 20 -1.24 -4.14 5.06
CA LEU A 20 -0.44 -5.06 4.25
C LEU A 20 0.97 -4.55 4.05
N CYS A 21 1.12 -3.24 3.82
CA CYS A 21 2.44 -2.62 3.68
C CYS A 21 3.25 -2.76 4.96
N LYS A 22 2.63 -2.47 6.10
CA LYS A 22 3.31 -2.58 7.40
C LYS A 22 3.71 -4.01 7.74
N ALA A 23 2.92 -4.97 7.30
CA ALA A 23 3.21 -6.38 7.53
C ALA A 23 4.26 -6.95 6.57
N GLY A 24 4.68 -6.16 5.58
CA GLY A 24 5.66 -6.60 4.60
C GLY A 24 5.12 -7.62 3.62
N ARG A 25 3.82 -7.63 3.41
CA ARG A 25 3.18 -8.60 2.51
C ARG A 25 3.15 -8.16 1.05
N ILE A 26 3.49 -6.91 0.80
CA ILE A 26 3.52 -6.39 -0.56
C ILE A 26 4.97 -6.31 -1.00
N SER A 27 5.32 -7.11 -1.98
CA SER A 27 6.68 -7.15 -2.51
C SER A 27 7.07 -5.81 -3.14
N GLY A 28 8.21 -5.28 -2.73
CA GLY A 28 8.72 -4.03 -3.30
C GLY A 28 8.09 -2.77 -2.73
N ALA A 29 7.11 -2.89 -1.83
CA ALA A 29 6.51 -1.71 -1.20
C ALA A 29 7.54 -1.02 -0.29
N TYR A 30 7.55 0.30 -0.34
CA TYR A 30 8.46 1.08 0.50
C TYR A 30 7.77 2.33 1.03
N LYS A 31 8.26 2.82 2.14
CA LYS A 31 7.75 4.03 2.77
C LYS A 31 8.72 5.17 2.53
N GLU A 32 8.19 6.29 2.07
CA GLU A 32 8.97 7.51 1.89
C GLU A 32 8.25 8.65 2.57
N GLY A 33 8.89 9.22 3.57
CA GLY A 33 8.26 10.23 4.39
C GLY A 33 7.06 9.64 5.12
N ARG A 34 5.86 10.14 4.82
CA ARG A 34 4.62 9.68 5.44
C ARG A 34 3.77 8.83 4.49
N ARG A 35 4.31 8.50 3.34
CA ARG A 35 3.54 7.79 2.32
C ARG A 35 4.18 6.46 1.97
N TRP A 36 3.33 5.50 1.71
CA TRP A 36 3.75 4.22 1.16
C TRP A 36 3.63 4.25 -0.36
N PHE A 37 4.59 3.65 -1.01
CA PHE A 37 4.59 3.49 -2.46
C PHE A 37 4.69 2.02 -2.80
N ILE A 38 3.93 1.63 -3.82
CA ILE A 38 3.86 0.25 -4.28
C ILE A 38 4.33 0.23 -5.74
N PRO A 39 5.22 -0.68 -6.09
CA PRO A 39 5.74 -0.76 -7.46
C PRO A 39 4.67 -0.96 -8.52
#